data_ed70fcec71fb3bd42b11ffcd13e073d2
#
_entry.id   ed70fcec71fb3bd42b11ffcd13e073d2
#
_cell.length_a   1.000
_cell.length_b   1.000
_cell.length_c   1.000
_cell.angle_alpha   90.00
_cell.angle_beta   90.00
_cell.angle_gamma   90.00
#
_symmetry.space_group_name_H-M   'P 1'
#
loop_
_entity.id
_entity.type
_entity.pdbx_description
1 polymer ?
#
loop_
_entity_poly.entity_id
_entity_poly.type
_entity_poly.pdbx_seq_one_letter_code
_entity_poly.pdbx_strand_id
1 'polypeptide(L)'
;QGLSDGLPLVPPTEARLAAMLAGVDAPEKSHGQMPPLFGDLTAAAVAYNCVLAGCAPGAVALVLTVAKACLQAHFNLLGVLTTTGTPTVVSIVHGPLAENLGMNAGTNLLGPGNRANATLGRAIALVTRNVAGARAGIGDMATMGQPGKYGFCFPEGVDGTFPSLPVRRGFATDANAVTVLGVSGTVEVLPLGGGETPESILDPIADAMATTREVASAGRLRDLGEQFFLLPPELARQIAKKGWDLARIRSHLAAKGDLARGAEDIHPIVTGGPGVKMTHLPIWAGGSQSVTRAVLNP
;
A
#
# COMPACT_ATOMS: atom_id res chain seq x y z
N GLN A 1 -16.07 -2.78 22.57
CA GLN A 1 -15.75 -4.06 23.15
C GLN A 1 -14.57 -4.72 22.44
N GLY A 2 -13.39 -4.09 22.46
CA GLY A 2 -12.16 -4.69 21.94
C GLY A 2 -11.98 -4.69 20.41
N LEU A 3 -12.99 -4.32 19.62
CA LEU A 3 -12.94 -4.28 18.15
C LEU A 3 -12.48 -2.94 17.59
N SER A 4 -12.50 -1.87 18.38
CA SER A 4 -12.06 -0.54 17.95
C SER A 4 -10.54 -0.40 17.99
N ASP A 5 -10.04 0.38 17.07
CA ASP A 5 -8.70 0.93 17.03
C ASP A 5 -8.51 2.19 17.89
N GLY A 6 -9.51 2.53 18.70
CA GLY A 6 -9.57 3.75 19.52
C GLY A 6 -10.40 4.87 18.90
N LEU A 7 -10.71 4.77 17.60
CA LEU A 7 -11.57 5.73 16.90
C LEU A 7 -13.05 5.29 16.94
N PRO A 8 -14.01 6.21 16.73
CA PRO A 8 -15.41 5.86 16.61
C PRO A 8 -15.66 4.82 15.52
N LEU A 9 -16.57 3.89 15.80
CA LEU A 9 -16.98 2.85 14.86
C LEU A 9 -18.40 3.11 14.34
N VAL A 10 -18.63 2.74 13.08
CA VAL A 10 -19.98 2.68 12.53
C VAL A 10 -20.66 1.40 13.04
N PRO A 11 -21.87 1.48 13.66
CA PRO A 11 -22.56 0.30 14.18
C PRO A 11 -22.85 -0.72 13.06
N PRO A 12 -22.46 -2.00 13.23
CA PRO A 12 -22.66 -3.05 12.23
C PRO A 12 -24.09 -3.63 12.34
N THR A 13 -25.09 -2.84 11.89
CA THR A 13 -26.50 -3.29 11.85
C THR A 13 -26.68 -4.34 10.75
N GLU A 14 -27.72 -5.18 10.88
CA GLU A 14 -28.07 -6.19 9.88
C GLU A 14 -28.24 -5.58 8.49
N ALA A 15 -28.92 -4.43 8.38
CA ALA A 15 -29.12 -3.74 7.11
C ALA A 15 -27.79 -3.29 6.47
N ARG A 16 -26.83 -2.80 7.25
CA ARG A 16 -25.51 -2.41 6.74
C ARG A 16 -24.67 -3.61 6.33
N LEU A 17 -24.74 -4.70 7.09
CA LEU A 17 -24.05 -5.94 6.74
C LEU A 17 -24.64 -6.56 5.48
N ALA A 18 -25.97 -6.60 5.34
CA ALA A 18 -26.64 -7.08 4.13
C ALA A 18 -26.26 -6.25 2.90
N ALA A 19 -26.24 -4.91 3.02
CA ALA A 19 -25.80 -4.04 1.94
C ALA A 19 -24.32 -4.26 1.57
N MET A 20 -23.44 -4.51 2.54
CA MET A 20 -22.02 -4.74 2.33
C MET A 20 -21.74 -6.11 1.69
N LEU A 21 -22.58 -7.11 1.97
CA LEU A 21 -22.49 -8.47 1.43
C LEU A 21 -23.32 -8.68 0.15
N ALA A 22 -23.97 -7.64 -0.36
CA ALA A 22 -24.77 -7.77 -1.59
C ALA A 22 -23.88 -8.25 -2.76
N GLY A 23 -24.27 -9.37 -3.38
CA GLY A 23 -23.52 -9.99 -4.48
C GLY A 23 -22.29 -10.79 -4.06
N VAL A 24 -22.11 -11.05 -2.75
CA VAL A 24 -21.05 -11.92 -2.24
C VAL A 24 -21.57 -13.34 -2.08
N ASP A 25 -21.00 -14.28 -2.83
CA ASP A 25 -21.34 -15.70 -2.71
C ASP A 25 -20.59 -16.34 -1.53
N ALA A 26 -21.28 -17.21 -0.77
CA ALA A 26 -20.72 -17.96 0.36
C ALA A 26 -19.87 -17.09 1.32
N PRO A 27 -20.46 -16.06 1.98
CA PRO A 27 -19.71 -15.07 2.76
C PRO A 27 -18.93 -15.66 3.95
N GLU A 28 -19.32 -16.84 4.43
CA GLU A 28 -18.65 -17.55 5.54
C GLU A 28 -17.53 -18.49 5.06
N LYS A 29 -17.32 -18.62 3.75
CA LYS A 29 -16.23 -19.45 3.22
C LYS A 29 -14.89 -18.91 3.68
N SER A 30 -14.07 -19.79 4.28
CA SER A 30 -12.69 -19.44 4.64
C SER A 30 -11.80 -19.28 3.41
N HIS A 31 -11.01 -18.20 3.39
CA HIS A 31 -9.99 -17.90 2.40
C HIS A 31 -8.58 -18.12 2.93
N GLY A 32 -8.44 -18.65 4.15
CA GLY A 32 -7.19 -18.91 4.84
C GLY A 32 -7.18 -18.28 6.23
N GLN A 33 -6.16 -18.61 6.99
CA GLN A 33 -5.98 -18.12 8.36
C GLN A 33 -4.97 -16.99 8.40
N MET A 34 -5.32 -15.90 9.09
CA MET A 34 -4.49 -14.69 9.19
C MET A 34 -3.61 -14.73 10.45
N PRO A 35 -2.27 -14.80 10.32
CA PRO A 35 -1.39 -14.67 11.47
C PRO A 35 -1.50 -13.25 12.08
N PRO A 36 -1.16 -13.03 13.38
CA PRO A 36 -0.51 -14.00 14.28
C PRO A 36 -1.43 -14.94 15.06
N LEU A 37 -2.73 -14.64 15.22
CA LEU A 37 -3.63 -15.51 15.98
C LEU A 37 -4.44 -16.47 15.11
N PHE A 38 -4.19 -16.48 13.81
CA PHE A 38 -4.76 -17.43 12.84
C PHE A 38 -6.28 -17.44 12.78
N GLY A 39 -6.91 -16.28 12.94
CA GLY A 39 -8.36 -16.14 12.69
C GLY A 39 -8.71 -16.37 11.22
N ASP A 40 -9.87 -16.98 10.98
CA ASP A 40 -10.33 -17.29 9.62
C ASP A 40 -10.69 -16.02 8.86
N LEU A 41 -10.09 -15.86 7.67
CA LEU A 41 -10.42 -14.81 6.72
C LEU A 41 -11.66 -15.23 5.94
N THR A 42 -12.80 -14.59 6.19
CA THR A 42 -14.04 -14.76 5.44
C THR A 42 -14.53 -13.43 4.87
N ALA A 43 -15.35 -13.47 3.83
CA ALA A 43 -15.97 -12.24 3.30
C ALA A 43 -16.89 -11.59 4.34
N ALA A 44 -17.55 -12.37 5.17
CA ALA A 44 -18.38 -11.86 6.28
C ALA A 44 -17.54 -11.11 7.32
N ALA A 45 -16.39 -11.66 7.74
CA ALA A 45 -15.49 -10.98 8.67
C ALA A 45 -14.94 -9.68 8.06
N VAL A 46 -14.60 -9.67 6.77
CA VAL A 46 -14.17 -8.46 6.03
C VAL A 46 -15.29 -7.44 5.97
N ALA A 47 -16.52 -7.85 5.60
CA ALA A 47 -17.68 -6.96 5.51
C ALA A 47 -17.98 -6.29 6.85
N TYR A 48 -17.89 -7.05 7.95
CA TYR A 48 -18.04 -6.53 9.31
C TYR A 48 -17.05 -5.39 9.59
N ASN A 49 -15.76 -5.59 9.29
CA ASN A 49 -14.73 -4.58 9.49
C ASN A 49 -14.86 -3.40 8.51
N CYS A 50 -15.35 -3.61 7.29
CA CYS A 50 -15.69 -2.53 6.35
C CYS A 50 -16.79 -1.64 6.89
N VAL A 51 -17.85 -2.22 7.50
CA VAL A 51 -18.90 -1.44 8.17
C VAL A 51 -18.32 -0.67 9.34
N LEU A 52 -17.57 -1.32 10.23
CA LEU A 52 -16.93 -0.65 11.38
C LEU A 52 -16.09 0.56 10.95
N ALA A 53 -15.34 0.44 9.85
CA ALA A 53 -14.51 1.50 9.30
C ALA A 53 -15.30 2.63 8.63
N GLY A 54 -16.56 2.40 8.25
CA GLY A 54 -17.41 3.34 7.53
C GLY A 54 -17.22 3.33 6.00
N CYS A 55 -16.80 2.19 5.44
CA CYS A 55 -16.72 1.98 3.99
C CYS A 55 -18.10 2.08 3.33
N ALA A 56 -18.10 2.45 2.05
CA ALA A 56 -19.26 2.31 1.19
C ALA A 56 -19.51 0.82 0.84
N PRO A 57 -20.76 0.42 0.52
CA PRO A 57 -21.02 -0.88 -0.10
C PRO A 57 -20.14 -1.09 -1.36
N GLY A 58 -19.72 -2.32 -1.64
CA GLY A 58 -18.79 -2.64 -2.73
C GLY A 58 -17.31 -2.68 -2.30
N ALA A 59 -16.97 -2.24 -1.10
CA ALA A 59 -15.59 -2.28 -0.60
C ALA A 59 -15.06 -3.70 -0.32
N VAL A 60 -15.95 -4.67 -0.11
CA VAL A 60 -15.59 -6.04 0.35
C VAL A 60 -14.65 -6.72 -0.64
N ALA A 61 -14.94 -6.66 -1.94
CA ALA A 61 -14.10 -7.27 -2.98
C ALA A 61 -12.65 -6.79 -2.89
N LEU A 62 -12.47 -5.48 -2.75
CA LEU A 62 -11.14 -4.87 -2.62
C LEU A 62 -10.46 -5.31 -1.32
N VAL A 63 -11.10 -5.12 -0.17
CA VAL A 63 -10.50 -5.39 1.14
C VAL A 63 -10.19 -6.88 1.32
N LEU A 64 -11.08 -7.77 0.85
CA LEU A 64 -10.84 -9.21 0.82
C LEU A 64 -9.63 -9.56 -0.06
N THR A 65 -9.53 -8.94 -1.24
CA THR A 65 -8.38 -9.18 -2.15
C THR A 65 -7.07 -8.69 -1.51
N VAL A 66 -7.08 -7.55 -0.82
CA VAL A 66 -5.92 -7.08 -0.04
C VAL A 66 -5.54 -8.09 1.04
N ALA A 67 -6.50 -8.56 1.84
CA ALA A 67 -6.23 -9.56 2.87
C ALA A 67 -5.69 -10.88 2.28
N LYS A 68 -6.24 -11.35 1.16
CA LYS A 68 -5.74 -12.53 0.42
C LYS A 68 -4.34 -12.31 -0.17
N ALA A 69 -4.00 -11.09 -0.58
CA ALA A 69 -2.65 -10.75 -1.03
C ALA A 69 -1.65 -10.82 0.13
N CYS A 70 -2.05 -10.34 1.31
CA CYS A 70 -1.23 -10.41 2.53
C CYS A 70 -0.95 -11.86 3.00
N LEU A 71 -1.80 -12.84 2.63
CA LEU A 71 -1.58 -14.25 2.95
C LEU A 71 -0.56 -14.95 2.04
N GLN A 72 -0.05 -14.29 1.00
CA GLN A 72 1.03 -14.86 0.20
C GLN A 72 2.31 -14.95 1.03
N ALA A 73 2.98 -16.11 0.98
CA ALA A 73 4.12 -16.40 1.86
C ALA A 73 5.23 -15.34 1.79
N HIS A 74 5.54 -14.84 0.59
CA HIS A 74 6.59 -13.84 0.40
C HIS A 74 6.22 -12.43 0.87
N PHE A 75 4.93 -12.14 1.15
CA PHE A 75 4.54 -10.90 1.83
C PHE A 75 4.95 -10.90 3.30
N ASN A 76 5.09 -12.08 3.90
CA ASN A 76 5.48 -12.25 5.31
C ASN A 76 4.58 -11.46 6.29
N LEU A 77 3.26 -11.67 6.20
CA LEU A 77 2.29 -10.97 7.05
C LEU A 77 2.61 -11.14 8.55
N LEU A 78 3.01 -12.36 8.96
CA LEU A 78 3.38 -12.63 10.35
C LEU A 78 4.49 -11.67 10.82
N GLY A 79 5.57 -11.57 10.05
CA GLY A 79 6.67 -10.66 10.37
C GLY A 79 6.24 -9.20 10.41
N VAL A 80 5.49 -8.73 9.39
CA VAL A 80 4.98 -7.34 9.32
C VAL A 80 4.14 -6.99 10.55
N LEU A 81 3.28 -7.91 11.03
CA LEU A 81 2.36 -7.63 12.13
C LEU A 81 2.99 -7.79 13.52
N THR A 82 4.00 -8.67 13.68
CA THR A 82 4.54 -9.01 15.02
C THR A 82 5.89 -8.40 15.35
N THR A 83 6.55 -7.76 14.40
CA THR A 83 7.85 -7.11 14.61
C THR A 83 7.80 -6.03 15.68
N THR A 84 8.93 -5.79 16.34
CA THR A 84 9.14 -4.61 17.18
C THR A 84 9.35 -3.32 16.38
N GLY A 85 9.53 -3.44 15.07
CA GLY A 85 9.60 -2.31 14.13
C GLY A 85 8.26 -1.64 13.90
N THR A 86 8.22 -0.72 12.94
CA THR A 86 7.04 0.12 12.67
C THR A 86 6.21 -0.26 11.44
N PRO A 87 6.45 -1.37 10.70
CA PRO A 87 5.76 -1.55 9.43
C PRO A 87 4.24 -1.63 9.59
N THR A 88 3.56 -1.23 8.54
CA THR A 88 2.11 -1.41 8.36
C THR A 88 1.82 -1.96 6.97
N VAL A 89 0.66 -2.57 6.82
CA VAL A 89 0.15 -2.95 5.49
C VAL A 89 -0.28 -1.70 4.76
N VAL A 90 0.35 -1.43 3.63
CA VAL A 90 -0.05 -0.38 2.68
C VAL A 90 -0.69 -1.03 1.47
N SER A 91 -1.77 -0.44 0.97
CA SER A 91 -2.47 -0.93 -0.22
C SER A 91 -2.50 0.13 -1.30
N ILE A 92 -2.00 -0.21 -2.48
CA ILE A 92 -2.13 0.60 -3.69
C ILE A 92 -3.24 -0.01 -4.53
N VAL A 93 -4.23 0.79 -4.89
CA VAL A 93 -5.37 0.36 -5.71
C VAL A 93 -5.14 0.80 -7.15
N HIS A 94 -5.38 -0.09 -8.10
CA HIS A 94 -5.14 0.13 -9.52
C HIS A 94 -6.40 -0.13 -10.34
N GLY A 95 -6.49 0.56 -11.47
CA GLY A 95 -7.55 0.40 -12.44
C GLY A 95 -8.83 1.19 -12.12
N PRO A 96 -9.88 1.03 -12.95
CA PRO A 96 -11.14 1.77 -12.85
C PRO A 96 -11.86 1.63 -11.51
N LEU A 97 -11.61 0.56 -10.76
CA LEU A 97 -12.20 0.33 -9.45
C LEU A 97 -11.88 1.47 -8.46
N ALA A 98 -10.70 2.06 -8.56
CA ALA A 98 -10.32 3.17 -7.68
C ALA A 98 -11.27 4.37 -7.86
N GLU A 99 -11.58 4.74 -9.09
CA GLU A 99 -12.52 5.80 -9.42
C GLU A 99 -13.94 5.43 -9.00
N ASN A 100 -14.39 4.21 -9.30
CA ASN A 100 -15.73 3.71 -8.92
C ASN A 100 -15.96 3.73 -7.40
N LEU A 101 -14.91 3.54 -6.60
CA LEU A 101 -14.97 3.64 -5.14
C LEU A 101 -14.81 5.08 -4.64
N GLY A 102 -14.64 6.06 -5.51
CA GLY A 102 -14.45 7.47 -5.17
C GLY A 102 -13.12 7.75 -4.47
N MET A 103 -12.07 7.00 -4.82
CA MET A 103 -10.74 7.20 -4.27
C MET A 103 -10.06 8.44 -4.88
N ASN A 104 -9.24 9.11 -4.10
CA ASN A 104 -8.45 10.26 -4.53
C ASN A 104 -7.01 9.84 -4.85
N ALA A 105 -6.60 10.02 -6.12
CA ALA A 105 -5.22 9.86 -6.61
C ALA A 105 -4.49 11.21 -6.76
N GLY A 106 -5.13 12.31 -6.40
CA GLY A 106 -4.62 13.68 -6.58
C GLY A 106 -4.06 14.30 -5.30
N THR A 107 -4.27 15.60 -5.16
CA THR A 107 -3.75 16.39 -4.03
C THR A 107 -4.14 15.78 -2.69
N ASN A 108 -3.15 15.69 -1.79
CA ASN A 108 -3.31 15.21 -0.41
C ASN A 108 -3.85 13.76 -0.33
N LEU A 109 -3.49 12.89 -1.31
CA LEU A 109 -4.02 11.51 -1.37
C LEU A 109 -3.74 10.66 -0.12
N LEU A 110 -2.65 10.93 0.62
CA LEU A 110 -2.29 10.25 1.87
C LEU A 110 -2.84 10.94 3.12
N GLY A 111 -3.42 12.12 2.96
CA GLY A 111 -3.90 12.96 4.06
C GLY A 111 -5.41 12.91 4.26
N PRO A 112 -5.94 13.72 5.19
CA PRO A 112 -7.36 13.79 5.50
C PRO A 112 -8.18 14.41 4.36
N GLY A 113 -9.52 14.18 4.40
CA GLY A 113 -10.46 14.68 3.39
C GLY A 113 -10.83 13.65 2.32
N ASN A 114 -10.17 12.51 2.27
CA ASN A 114 -10.38 11.44 1.28
C ASN A 114 -11.08 10.26 1.96
N ARG A 115 -12.41 10.28 2.01
CA ARG A 115 -13.18 9.26 2.75
C ARG A 115 -12.87 7.85 2.27
N ALA A 116 -12.87 7.61 0.96
CA ALA A 116 -12.63 6.27 0.41
C ALA A 116 -11.23 5.75 0.78
N ASN A 117 -10.16 6.54 0.54
CA ASN A 117 -8.80 6.16 0.92
C ASN A 117 -8.70 5.84 2.41
N ALA A 118 -9.27 6.72 3.26
CA ALA A 118 -9.21 6.59 4.70
C ALA A 118 -9.98 5.35 5.21
N THR A 119 -11.24 5.16 4.76
CA THR A 119 -12.07 4.05 5.27
C THR A 119 -11.61 2.69 4.75
N LEU A 120 -11.14 2.59 3.51
CA LEU A 120 -10.55 1.36 2.96
C LEU A 120 -9.27 0.99 3.71
N GLY A 121 -8.35 1.94 3.89
CA GLY A 121 -7.14 1.71 4.67
C GLY A 121 -7.45 1.29 6.11
N ARG A 122 -8.42 1.94 6.74
CA ARG A 122 -8.87 1.60 8.09
C ARG A 122 -9.53 0.23 8.17
N ALA A 123 -10.32 -0.17 7.15
CA ALA A 123 -10.93 -1.50 7.11
C ALA A 123 -9.84 -2.60 7.08
N ILE A 124 -8.79 -2.40 6.29
CA ILE A 124 -7.63 -3.31 6.23
C ILE A 124 -6.95 -3.39 7.60
N ALA A 125 -6.70 -2.24 8.25
CA ALA A 125 -6.12 -2.19 9.59
C ALA A 125 -7.02 -2.90 10.64
N LEU A 126 -8.34 -2.72 10.56
CA LEU A 126 -9.28 -3.42 11.43
C LEU A 126 -9.34 -4.92 11.14
N VAL A 127 -9.22 -5.37 9.89
CA VAL A 127 -9.11 -6.80 9.56
C VAL A 127 -7.85 -7.40 10.17
N THR A 128 -6.68 -6.76 10.03
CA THR A 128 -5.45 -7.25 10.67
C THR A 128 -5.54 -7.25 12.20
N ARG A 129 -6.25 -6.30 12.78
CA ARG A 129 -6.48 -6.23 14.22
C ARG A 129 -7.48 -7.28 14.72
N ASN A 130 -8.64 -7.40 14.07
CA ASN A 130 -9.78 -8.15 14.59
C ASN A 130 -9.82 -9.60 14.10
N VAL A 131 -9.33 -9.88 12.89
CA VAL A 131 -9.25 -11.23 12.34
C VAL A 131 -7.88 -11.84 12.61
N ALA A 132 -6.81 -11.14 12.25
CA ALA A 132 -5.45 -11.63 12.49
C ALA A 132 -5.01 -11.54 13.96
N GLY A 133 -5.59 -10.65 14.76
CA GLY A 133 -5.27 -10.49 16.16
C GLY A 133 -4.05 -9.60 16.43
N ALA A 134 -3.64 -8.76 15.47
CA ALA A 134 -2.54 -7.81 15.64
C ALA A 134 -2.95 -6.63 16.55
N ARG A 135 -3.07 -6.90 17.83
CA ARG A 135 -3.38 -5.90 18.86
C ARG A 135 -2.11 -5.47 19.58
N ALA A 136 -2.00 -4.19 19.89
CA ALA A 136 -0.85 -3.64 20.58
C ALA A 136 -0.55 -4.39 21.90
N GLY A 137 0.69 -4.86 22.07
CA GLY A 137 1.15 -5.62 23.20
C GLY A 137 0.71 -7.09 23.25
N ILE A 138 -0.01 -7.58 22.23
CA ILE A 138 -0.45 -8.99 22.12
C ILE A 138 0.12 -9.60 20.83
N GLY A 139 -0.36 -9.16 19.68
CA GLY A 139 0.12 -9.59 18.36
C GLY A 139 0.96 -8.52 17.66
N ASP A 140 0.74 -7.25 17.96
CA ASP A 140 1.53 -6.12 17.45
C ASP A 140 2.52 -5.68 18.54
N MET A 141 3.79 -5.96 18.33
CA MET A 141 4.88 -5.69 19.31
C MET A 141 5.68 -4.43 18.94
N ALA A 142 5.19 -3.59 18.04
CA ALA A 142 5.89 -2.38 17.62
C ALA A 142 6.26 -1.50 18.82
N THR A 143 7.54 -1.13 18.95
CA THR A 143 8.04 -0.29 20.04
C THR A 143 7.39 1.10 19.99
N MET A 144 7.31 1.71 18.81
CA MET A 144 6.74 3.06 18.62
C MET A 144 5.48 3.04 17.75
N GLY A 145 5.43 2.18 16.74
CA GLY A 145 4.38 2.23 15.71
C GLY A 145 4.54 3.43 14.77
N GLN A 146 3.51 3.69 13.96
CA GLN A 146 3.44 4.83 13.05
C GLN A 146 1.98 5.20 12.76
N PRO A 147 1.68 6.45 12.32
CA PRO A 147 0.31 6.87 11.99
C PRO A 147 -0.36 6.04 10.90
N GLY A 148 0.39 5.51 9.93
CA GLY A 148 -0.13 4.62 8.88
C GLY A 148 -0.78 3.33 9.38
N LYS A 149 -0.55 2.94 10.65
CA LYS A 149 -1.24 1.79 11.28
C LYS A 149 -2.73 2.02 11.52
N TYR A 150 -3.21 3.27 11.51
CA TYR A 150 -4.64 3.56 11.50
C TYR A 150 -5.31 3.25 10.16
N GLY A 151 -4.54 3.31 9.05
CA GLY A 151 -4.98 2.99 7.70
C GLY A 151 -4.07 3.63 6.67
N PHE A 152 -3.67 2.85 5.65
CA PHE A 152 -2.80 3.35 4.61
C PHE A 152 -3.22 2.72 3.27
N CYS A 153 -4.08 3.41 2.53
CA CYS A 153 -4.58 2.97 1.24
C CYS A 153 -4.73 4.17 0.30
N PHE A 154 -4.23 4.03 -0.92
CA PHE A 154 -4.31 5.07 -1.94
C PHE A 154 -4.30 4.45 -3.34
N PRO A 155 -4.79 5.15 -4.38
CA PRO A 155 -4.73 4.66 -5.74
C PRO A 155 -3.47 5.14 -6.49
N GLU A 156 -2.99 4.33 -7.42
CA GLU A 156 -2.09 4.77 -8.49
C GLU A 156 -2.86 5.67 -9.45
N GLY A 157 -2.26 6.76 -9.91
CA GLY A 157 -2.87 7.66 -10.87
C GLY A 157 -2.90 7.08 -12.29
N VAL A 158 -3.82 7.57 -13.11
CA VAL A 158 -4.04 7.10 -14.50
C VAL A 158 -3.61 8.14 -15.54
N ASP A 159 -2.50 8.84 -15.34
CA ASP A 159 -2.07 9.90 -16.27
C ASP A 159 -1.42 9.38 -17.57
N GLY A 160 -1.14 8.07 -17.65
CA GLY A 160 -0.62 7.42 -18.84
C GLY A 160 0.84 7.72 -19.19
N THR A 161 1.56 8.48 -18.38
CA THR A 161 2.97 8.82 -18.63
C THR A 161 3.86 7.58 -18.64
N PHE A 162 3.67 6.68 -17.68
CA PHE A 162 4.36 5.38 -17.60
C PHE A 162 3.35 4.25 -17.39
N PRO A 163 3.70 3.01 -17.79
CA PRO A 163 2.87 1.84 -17.49
C PRO A 163 2.65 1.70 -15.98
N SER A 164 1.40 1.46 -15.56
CA SER A 164 1.06 1.22 -14.17
C SER A 164 1.74 -0.03 -13.61
N LEU A 165 1.84 -0.14 -12.28
CA LEU A 165 2.51 -1.28 -11.65
C LEU A 165 1.89 -2.64 -12.04
N PRO A 166 0.56 -2.82 -12.10
CA PRO A 166 -0.01 -4.09 -12.58
C PRO A 166 0.39 -4.42 -14.03
N VAL A 167 0.37 -3.43 -14.93
CA VAL A 167 0.81 -3.65 -16.33
C VAL A 167 2.26 -4.12 -16.39
N ARG A 168 3.13 -3.52 -15.58
CA ARG A 168 4.54 -3.96 -15.45
C ARG A 168 4.67 -5.39 -14.91
N ARG A 169 3.63 -5.90 -14.25
CA ARG A 169 3.54 -7.26 -13.69
C ARG A 169 2.69 -8.21 -14.54
N GLY A 170 2.39 -7.83 -15.79
CA GLY A 170 1.71 -8.68 -16.76
C GLY A 170 0.19 -8.69 -16.70
N PHE A 171 -0.43 -7.76 -15.95
CA PHE A 171 -1.89 -7.60 -15.94
C PHE A 171 -2.34 -6.76 -17.16
N ALA A 172 -3.60 -6.90 -17.54
CA ALA A 172 -4.20 -6.04 -18.56
C ALA A 172 -4.22 -4.56 -18.11
N THR A 173 -4.21 -3.65 -19.08
CA THR A 173 -4.14 -2.19 -18.83
C THR A 173 -5.32 -1.66 -18.03
N ASP A 174 -6.49 -2.27 -18.18
CA ASP A 174 -7.75 -1.96 -17.52
C ASP A 174 -8.05 -2.85 -16.31
N ALA A 175 -7.12 -3.71 -15.93
CA ALA A 175 -7.33 -4.63 -14.81
C ALA A 175 -7.51 -3.86 -13.49
N ASN A 176 -8.57 -4.22 -12.78
CA ASN A 176 -8.71 -3.85 -11.37
C ASN A 176 -7.75 -4.72 -10.55
N ALA A 177 -6.82 -4.09 -9.85
CA ALA A 177 -5.84 -4.80 -9.05
C ALA A 177 -5.51 -4.06 -7.76
N VAL A 178 -4.92 -4.77 -6.81
CA VAL A 178 -4.30 -4.19 -5.61
C VAL A 178 -2.85 -4.65 -5.50
N THR A 179 -2.00 -3.77 -5.00
CA THR A 179 -0.66 -4.14 -4.56
C THR A 179 -0.52 -3.87 -3.08
N VAL A 180 -0.05 -4.87 -2.32
CA VAL A 180 0.21 -4.74 -0.89
C VAL A 180 1.69 -4.63 -0.60
N LEU A 181 2.06 -3.77 0.34
CA LEU A 181 3.41 -3.48 0.77
C LEU A 181 3.49 -3.51 2.30
N GLY A 182 4.62 -3.95 2.84
CA GLY A 182 4.98 -3.74 4.25
C GLY A 182 5.86 -2.49 4.35
N VAL A 183 5.31 -1.34 4.80
CA VAL A 183 5.99 -0.04 4.77
C VAL A 183 6.25 0.48 6.16
N SER A 184 7.49 0.94 6.42
CA SER A 184 7.93 1.41 7.74
C SER A 184 7.69 2.90 7.99
N GLY A 185 7.26 3.66 6.98
CA GLY A 185 7.00 5.10 7.11
C GLY A 185 6.90 5.79 5.76
N THR A 186 6.97 7.11 5.76
CA THR A 186 7.03 7.96 4.57
C THR A 186 8.16 8.97 4.72
N VAL A 187 8.87 9.25 3.64
CA VAL A 187 9.90 10.29 3.59
C VAL A 187 9.58 11.24 2.45
N GLU A 188 9.35 12.52 2.76
CA GLU A 188 9.20 13.56 1.72
C GLU A 188 10.55 13.82 1.07
N VAL A 189 10.58 13.88 -0.26
CA VAL A 189 11.78 14.11 -1.05
C VAL A 189 11.53 15.22 -2.08
N LEU A 190 12.47 16.17 -2.18
CA LEU A 190 12.42 17.26 -3.14
C LEU A 190 13.52 17.10 -4.20
N PRO A 191 13.24 17.52 -5.45
CA PRO A 191 14.28 17.64 -6.49
C PRO A 191 15.37 18.63 -6.10
N LEU A 192 16.59 18.40 -6.57
CA LEU A 192 17.68 19.37 -6.51
C LEU A 192 17.42 20.52 -7.49
N GLY A 193 17.73 21.77 -7.08
CA GLY A 193 17.68 22.92 -7.97
C GLY A 193 16.33 23.16 -8.68
N GLY A 194 15.22 22.69 -8.11
CA GLY A 194 13.90 22.79 -8.74
C GLY A 194 13.55 21.69 -9.75
N GLY A 195 14.44 20.71 -10.00
CA GLY A 195 14.13 19.53 -10.81
C GLY A 195 14.20 19.77 -12.32
N GLU A 196 15.18 20.50 -12.82
CA GLU A 196 15.31 20.82 -14.25
C GLU A 196 15.70 19.62 -15.13
N THR A 197 16.39 18.64 -14.56
CA THR A 197 16.82 17.42 -15.25
C THR A 197 16.29 16.16 -14.57
N PRO A 198 16.15 15.04 -15.29
CA PRO A 198 15.77 13.77 -14.68
C PRO A 198 16.66 13.37 -13.49
N GLU A 199 17.96 13.60 -13.62
CA GLU A 199 18.95 13.30 -12.57
C GLU A 199 18.67 14.16 -11.33
N SER A 200 18.43 15.46 -11.47
CA SER A 200 18.12 16.35 -10.34
C SER A 200 16.80 16.01 -9.64
N ILE A 201 15.89 15.32 -10.32
CA ILE A 201 14.66 14.80 -9.74
C ILE A 201 14.91 13.47 -9.00
N LEU A 202 15.66 12.56 -9.62
CA LEU A 202 15.78 11.17 -9.19
C LEU A 202 16.91 10.93 -8.17
N ASP A 203 17.99 11.70 -8.23
CA ASP A 203 19.13 11.51 -7.31
C ASP A 203 18.73 11.65 -5.84
N PRO A 204 17.91 12.64 -5.42
CA PRO A 204 17.43 12.71 -4.04
C PRO A 204 16.58 11.51 -3.60
N ILE A 205 15.90 10.85 -4.54
CA ILE A 205 15.18 9.59 -4.24
C ILE A 205 16.18 8.47 -3.94
N ALA A 206 17.26 8.36 -4.72
CA ALA A 206 18.32 7.38 -4.46
C ALA A 206 18.98 7.62 -3.10
N ASP A 207 19.25 8.89 -2.74
CA ASP A 207 19.82 9.27 -1.43
C ASP A 207 18.87 8.91 -0.27
N ALA A 208 17.57 9.16 -0.44
CA ALA A 208 16.57 8.79 0.55
C ALA A 208 16.47 7.27 0.72
N MET A 209 16.52 6.49 -0.38
CA MET A 209 16.55 5.03 -0.34
C MET A 209 17.80 4.52 0.39
N ALA A 210 18.98 5.03 0.06
CA ALA A 210 20.23 4.66 0.70
C ALA A 210 20.21 4.96 2.21
N THR A 211 19.82 6.17 2.59
CA THR A 211 19.76 6.61 3.98
C THR A 211 18.78 5.78 4.79
N THR A 212 17.55 5.59 4.29
CA THR A 212 16.54 4.81 5.02
C THR A 212 16.93 3.35 5.16
N ARG A 213 17.57 2.77 4.16
CA ARG A 213 18.10 1.40 4.21
C ARG A 213 19.19 1.28 5.28
N GLU A 214 20.16 2.19 5.30
CA GLU A 214 21.25 2.17 6.27
C GLU A 214 20.71 2.28 7.71
N VAL A 215 19.83 3.24 7.97
CA VAL A 215 19.24 3.46 9.29
C VAL A 215 18.33 2.31 9.71
N ALA A 216 17.48 1.81 8.83
CA ALA A 216 16.52 0.75 9.15
C ALA A 216 17.20 -0.61 9.39
N SER A 217 18.28 -0.91 8.69
CA SER A 217 18.99 -2.19 8.81
C SER A 217 20.05 -2.19 9.90
N ALA A 218 20.53 -1.04 10.31
CA ALA A 218 21.66 -0.91 11.24
C ALA A 218 22.85 -1.85 10.89
N GLY A 219 23.07 -2.08 9.59
CA GLY A 219 24.10 -2.98 9.08
C GLY A 219 23.82 -4.48 9.24
N ARG A 220 22.66 -4.87 9.77
CA ARG A 220 22.35 -6.28 10.10
C ARG A 220 21.61 -7.02 8.99
N LEU A 221 20.76 -6.33 8.23
CA LEU A 221 19.97 -6.92 7.16
C LEU A 221 20.49 -6.40 5.81
N ARG A 222 21.12 -7.28 5.05
CA ARG A 222 21.58 -6.98 3.69
C ARG A 222 20.58 -7.43 2.62
N ASP A 223 19.37 -7.82 3.03
CA ASP A 223 18.36 -8.21 2.06
C ASP A 223 17.87 -6.95 1.33
N LEU A 224 18.34 -6.82 0.11
CA LEU A 224 17.96 -5.76 -0.80
C LEU A 224 16.52 -6.03 -1.24
N GLY A 225 15.57 -5.36 -0.59
CA GLY A 225 14.17 -5.45 -0.94
C GLY A 225 13.82 -4.60 -2.15
N GLU A 226 12.53 -4.62 -2.48
CA GLU A 226 11.95 -3.70 -3.45
C GLU A 226 12.00 -2.26 -2.91
N GLN A 227 12.02 -1.29 -3.82
CA GLN A 227 11.96 0.14 -3.51
C GLN A 227 10.72 0.76 -4.14
N PHE A 228 9.97 1.52 -3.36
CA PHE A 228 8.77 2.20 -3.82
C PHE A 228 8.84 3.69 -3.54
N PHE A 229 8.48 4.50 -4.52
CA PHE A 229 8.31 5.92 -4.32
C PHE A 229 7.15 6.48 -5.14
N LEU A 230 6.49 7.50 -4.60
CA LEU A 230 5.41 8.19 -5.25
C LEU A 230 5.99 9.36 -6.04
N LEU A 231 5.69 9.38 -7.33
CA LEU A 231 6.16 10.38 -8.28
C LEU A 231 4.96 11.22 -8.74
N PRO A 232 4.93 12.53 -8.45
CA PRO A 232 3.86 13.40 -8.94
C PRO A 232 3.75 13.36 -10.48
N PRO A 233 2.54 13.41 -11.05
CA PRO A 233 2.35 13.37 -12.49
C PRO A 233 3.09 14.48 -13.24
N GLU A 234 3.29 15.63 -12.61
CA GLU A 234 4.06 16.74 -13.19
C GLU A 234 5.52 16.35 -13.43
N LEU A 235 6.18 15.78 -12.41
CA LEU A 235 7.56 15.31 -12.53
C LEU A 235 7.69 14.12 -13.46
N ALA A 236 6.72 13.19 -13.44
CA ALA A 236 6.68 12.05 -14.36
C ALA A 236 6.69 12.54 -15.83
N ARG A 237 5.79 13.47 -16.18
CA ARG A 237 5.74 14.06 -17.51
C ARG A 237 7.00 14.84 -17.86
N GLN A 238 7.60 15.54 -16.88
CA GLN A 238 8.84 16.28 -17.10
C GLN A 238 10.00 15.34 -17.44
N ILE A 239 10.15 14.24 -16.71
CA ILE A 239 11.15 13.20 -16.98
C ILE A 239 10.93 12.58 -18.37
N ALA A 240 9.68 12.23 -18.70
CA ALA A 240 9.33 11.65 -20.00
C ALA A 240 9.63 12.61 -21.17
N LYS A 241 9.34 13.91 -21.03
CA LYS A 241 9.67 14.95 -22.02
C LYS A 241 11.19 15.07 -22.30
N LYS A 242 12.02 14.67 -21.35
CA LYS A 242 13.49 14.60 -21.51
C LYS A 242 13.96 13.28 -22.13
N GLY A 243 13.04 12.45 -22.62
CA GLY A 243 13.34 11.19 -23.31
C GLY A 243 13.71 10.03 -22.35
N TRP A 244 13.34 10.13 -21.08
CA TRP A 244 13.51 9.01 -20.15
C TRP A 244 12.23 8.19 -20.05
N ASP A 245 12.35 6.92 -20.35
CA ASP A 245 11.33 5.92 -20.08
C ASP A 245 11.53 5.31 -18.68
N LEU A 246 10.61 4.43 -18.32
CA LEU A 246 10.65 3.75 -17.02
C LEU A 246 11.90 2.88 -16.84
N ALA A 247 12.37 2.24 -17.91
CA ALA A 247 13.57 1.39 -17.85
C ALA A 247 14.80 2.22 -17.51
N ARG A 248 14.93 3.39 -18.14
CA ARG A 248 16.05 4.32 -17.88
C ARG A 248 15.99 4.89 -16.46
N ILE A 249 14.80 5.26 -15.96
CA ILE A 249 14.62 5.71 -14.56
C ILE A 249 15.13 4.63 -13.59
N ARG A 250 14.67 3.40 -13.76
CA ARG A 250 15.02 2.27 -12.89
C ARG A 250 16.51 1.94 -12.94
N SER A 251 17.09 1.92 -14.15
CA SER A 251 18.53 1.68 -14.34
C SER A 251 19.38 2.79 -13.73
N HIS A 252 18.95 4.05 -13.86
CA HIS A 252 19.65 5.18 -13.25
C HIS A 252 19.68 5.07 -11.73
N LEU A 253 18.54 4.79 -11.10
CA LEU A 253 18.47 4.62 -9.66
C LEU A 253 19.27 3.40 -9.19
N ALA A 254 19.19 2.26 -9.88
CA ALA A 254 19.96 1.06 -9.55
C ALA A 254 21.48 1.29 -9.63
N ALA A 255 21.94 2.16 -10.52
CA ALA A 255 23.35 2.50 -10.66
C ALA A 255 23.90 3.41 -9.56
N LYS A 256 23.04 4.00 -8.70
CA LYS A 256 23.48 4.88 -7.60
C LYS A 256 23.97 4.12 -6.36
N GLY A 257 23.95 2.81 -6.38
CA GLY A 257 24.43 1.96 -5.29
C GLY A 257 23.56 0.72 -5.11
N ASP A 258 23.85 -0.05 -4.11
CA ASP A 258 23.09 -1.26 -3.75
C ASP A 258 21.72 -0.91 -3.15
N LEU A 259 20.83 -0.28 -3.91
CA LEU A 259 19.51 0.15 -3.43
C LEU A 259 18.48 -0.97 -3.48
N ALA A 260 18.55 -1.85 -4.48
CA ALA A 260 17.66 -2.97 -4.72
C ALA A 260 18.44 -4.14 -5.30
N ARG A 261 17.83 -5.32 -5.42
CA ARG A 261 18.48 -6.49 -6.05
C ARG A 261 18.75 -6.27 -7.53
N GLY A 262 17.87 -5.52 -8.18
CA GLY A 262 17.99 -5.15 -9.58
C GLY A 262 17.07 -3.96 -9.90
N ALA A 263 17.21 -3.43 -11.11
CA ALA A 263 16.40 -2.30 -11.58
C ALA A 263 14.90 -2.62 -11.59
N GLU A 264 14.53 -3.89 -11.79
CA GLU A 264 13.15 -4.37 -11.77
C GLU A 264 12.47 -4.25 -10.40
N ASP A 265 13.25 -4.23 -9.32
CA ASP A 265 12.76 -4.06 -7.95
C ASP A 265 12.58 -2.60 -7.53
N ILE A 266 12.78 -1.64 -8.44
CA ILE A 266 12.56 -0.21 -8.21
C ILE A 266 11.23 0.21 -8.86
N HIS A 267 10.28 0.66 -8.05
CA HIS A 267 8.90 0.89 -8.45
C HIS A 267 8.47 2.35 -8.24
N PRO A 268 8.66 3.25 -9.24
CA PRO A 268 7.95 4.52 -9.25
C PRO A 268 6.44 4.27 -9.42
N ILE A 269 5.65 4.94 -8.61
CA ILE A 269 4.17 4.95 -8.66
C ILE A 269 3.75 6.37 -9.00
N VAL A 270 3.18 6.57 -10.17
CA VAL A 270 2.71 7.90 -10.58
C VAL A 270 1.38 8.17 -9.89
N THR A 271 1.36 9.13 -8.97
CA THR A 271 0.18 9.53 -8.21
C THR A 271 0.45 10.84 -7.49
N GLY A 272 -0.57 11.47 -6.93
CA GLY A 272 -0.45 12.73 -6.21
C GLY A 272 -0.95 13.93 -7.00
N GLY A 273 -1.04 15.07 -6.32
CA GLY A 273 -1.43 16.35 -6.90
C GLY A 273 -0.30 17.00 -7.69
N PRO A 274 -0.58 18.16 -8.29
CA PRO A 274 0.43 18.98 -8.95
C PRO A 274 1.50 19.44 -7.94
N GLY A 275 2.74 19.50 -8.39
CA GLY A 275 3.88 19.95 -7.61
C GLY A 275 5.08 19.00 -7.74
N VAL A 276 6.13 19.33 -6.99
CA VAL A 276 7.45 18.68 -7.14
C VAL A 276 7.83 17.76 -5.98
N LYS A 277 6.95 17.61 -4.98
CA LYS A 277 7.25 16.79 -3.79
C LYS A 277 6.95 15.33 -4.03
N MET A 278 7.97 14.53 -3.95
CA MET A 278 7.92 13.06 -4.04
C MET A 278 7.80 12.44 -2.64
N THR A 279 7.46 11.17 -2.57
CA THR A 279 7.45 10.44 -1.29
C THR A 279 8.11 9.09 -1.46
N HIS A 280 9.19 8.84 -0.75
CA HIS A 280 9.75 7.49 -0.63
C HIS A 280 8.94 6.70 0.42
N LEU A 281 8.65 5.44 0.09
CA LEU A 281 7.98 4.47 0.97
C LEU A 281 9.01 3.42 1.41
N PRO A 282 9.68 3.59 2.56
CA PRO A 282 10.66 2.62 3.03
C PRO A 282 10.01 1.27 3.28
N ILE A 283 10.37 0.26 2.49
CA ILE A 283 9.90 -1.11 2.69
C ILE A 283 10.56 -1.70 3.94
N TRP A 284 9.78 -2.42 4.72
CA TRP A 284 10.28 -3.10 5.92
C TRP A 284 11.33 -4.15 5.56
N ALA A 285 12.54 -3.99 6.13
CA ALA A 285 13.72 -4.80 5.85
C ALA A 285 13.68 -6.22 6.46
N GLY A 286 12.56 -6.64 7.03
CA GLY A 286 12.39 -7.97 7.65
C GLY A 286 11.94 -9.08 6.68
N GLY A 287 12.20 -8.95 5.38
CA GLY A 287 11.92 -9.98 4.39
C GLY A 287 10.48 -9.98 3.88
N SER A 288 9.84 -8.80 3.77
CA SER A 288 8.55 -8.65 3.09
C SER A 288 8.76 -8.25 1.62
N GLN A 289 8.01 -8.89 0.72
CA GLN A 289 7.94 -8.52 -0.71
C GLN A 289 6.52 -8.07 -1.06
N SER A 290 6.39 -7.19 -2.04
CA SER A 290 5.09 -6.74 -2.48
C SER A 290 4.33 -7.82 -3.24
N VAL A 291 3.00 -7.78 -3.15
CA VAL A 291 2.11 -8.72 -3.85
C VAL A 291 1.06 -7.94 -4.63
N THR A 292 0.96 -8.20 -5.94
CA THR A 292 -0.15 -7.68 -6.76
C THR A 292 -1.15 -8.79 -7.06
N ARG A 293 -2.45 -8.50 -6.87
CA ARG A 293 -3.55 -9.41 -7.20
C ARG A 293 -4.66 -8.68 -7.95
N ALA A 294 -5.26 -9.35 -8.93
CA ALA A 294 -6.50 -8.88 -9.54
C ALA A 294 -7.62 -8.85 -8.50
N VAL A 295 -8.43 -7.80 -8.53
CA VAL A 295 -9.67 -7.70 -7.76
C VAL A 295 -10.77 -8.32 -8.62
N LEU A 296 -11.23 -9.47 -8.19
CA LEU A 296 -12.37 -10.18 -8.78
C LEU A 296 -13.60 -9.95 -7.91
N ASN A 297 -14.78 -9.98 -8.48
CA ASN A 297 -16.00 -10.00 -7.69
C ASN A 297 -15.96 -11.22 -6.74
N PRO A 298 -16.24 -11.04 -5.46
CA PRO A 298 -16.17 -12.10 -4.46
C PRO A 298 -17.26 -13.13 -4.63
#